data_fa8f70c5dec066c3947613e5a961e1b4
#
_entry.id   fa8f70c5dec066c3947613e5a961e1b4
#
_cell.length_a   1.000
_cell.length_b   1.000
_cell.length_c   1.000
_cell.angle_alpha   90.00
_cell.angle_beta   90.00
_cell.angle_gamma   90.00
#
_symmetry.space_group_name_H-M   'P 1'
#
loop_
_entity.id
_entity.type
_entity.pdbx_description
1 polymer ?
#
loop_
_entity_poly.entity_id
_entity_poly.type
_entity_poly.pdbx_seq_one_letter_code
_entity_poly.pdbx_strand_id
1 'polypeptide(L)'
;MPARAGGPALAVGLAVVLGACSGEAPDDAPAPAPSVTTATSAPADPGTPGASGSSQAPAADGLLVVPEVRVDVAEVATGLPAPWGLAALADGTLLVSLRDERRLVVVDPATGAVEPVTGPGADDLRDGTVARGESGLLGVAVGPAGGAAAGEVFVYRTAPDGNEVLRGTLAGRELSALTPVVEGVPAASTHDGGRLAFGPDGHLYVTTGDAQQRGAAQDPGALAGKILRVTVDGDPAPGNPDPASPVWSLGHRNVQGVAWDATGRMLASEFGQDTFDELNVVVPGGNYGWPDVEGTGGAAAGFVDPVATWPTSDASPSGIAVTREGAYLAGLRGERLWRVPFASPDGGTDAAAFGAPHAVLTDRGRLRAVLVDPATPPGDDGSAVLYVLTSNTDGRGEPRDGDDRLLRVAVTPAG
;
A
#
# COMPACT_ATOMS: atom_id res chain seq x y z
N MET A 1 -33.55 66.67 -13.61
CA MET A 1 -32.77 67.61 -14.47
C MET A 1 -31.75 68.35 -13.63
N PRO A 2 -30.53 68.61 -14.05
CA PRO A 2 -29.72 68.18 -15.20
C PRO A 2 -28.44 67.40 -14.73
N ALA A 3 -27.54 66.91 -15.42
CA ALA A 3 -27.00 66.88 -16.76
C ALA A 3 -25.63 66.10 -16.71
N ARG A 4 -25.42 65.40 -17.69
CA ARG A 4 -24.25 64.75 -18.28
C ARG A 4 -22.85 65.30 -17.94
N ALA A 5 -21.88 64.40 -17.79
CA ALA A 5 -20.58 64.54 -18.43
C ALA A 5 -19.96 63.15 -18.71
N GLY A 6 -19.66 62.86 -19.95
CA GLY A 6 -18.92 61.69 -20.42
C GLY A 6 -17.39 61.98 -20.47
N GLY A 7 -16.61 60.95 -20.37
CA GLY A 7 -15.14 60.97 -20.58
C GLY A 7 -14.72 59.68 -21.32
N PRO A 8 -13.64 59.69 -22.09
CA PRO A 8 -13.44 58.84 -23.27
C PRO A 8 -12.79 57.48 -22.93
N ALA A 9 -13.18 56.48 -23.74
CA ALA A 9 -12.57 55.18 -23.81
C ALA A 9 -11.18 55.22 -24.46
N LEU A 10 -10.20 54.66 -23.81
CA LEU A 10 -8.85 54.40 -24.34
C LEU A 10 -8.78 52.99 -24.86
N ALA A 11 -8.73 52.81 -26.14
CA ALA A 11 -8.46 51.53 -26.79
C ALA A 11 -6.94 51.28 -26.84
N VAL A 12 -6.47 50.24 -26.19
CA VAL A 12 -5.10 49.73 -26.32
C VAL A 12 -5.13 48.55 -27.25
N GLY A 13 -4.53 48.72 -28.42
CA GLY A 13 -4.34 47.67 -29.42
C GLY A 13 -3.24 46.70 -28.99
N LEU A 14 -3.55 45.42 -29.03
CA LEU A 14 -2.63 44.31 -28.81
C LEU A 14 -2.03 43.89 -30.17
N ALA A 15 -0.77 44.19 -30.38
CA ALA A 15 -0.02 43.71 -31.57
C ALA A 15 0.44 42.26 -31.29
N VAL A 16 -0.05 41.32 -32.08
CA VAL A 16 0.43 39.93 -32.13
C VAL A 16 1.69 39.88 -32.97
N VAL A 17 2.83 39.59 -32.36
CA VAL A 17 4.06 39.23 -33.08
C VAL A 17 4.15 37.70 -33.15
N LEU A 18 3.95 37.17 -34.35
CA LEU A 18 4.22 35.76 -34.68
C LEU A 18 5.74 35.60 -34.88
N GLY A 19 6.41 35.05 -33.89
CA GLY A 19 7.79 34.56 -34.01
C GLY A 19 7.78 33.06 -34.17
N ALA A 20 7.99 32.56 -35.38
CA ALA A 20 8.32 31.17 -35.64
C ALA A 20 9.78 30.91 -35.25
N CYS A 21 10.03 30.11 -34.26
CA CYS A 21 11.32 29.46 -34.02
C CYS A 21 11.12 27.96 -34.00
N SER A 22 11.50 27.31 -35.07
CA SER A 22 11.80 25.89 -35.16
C SER A 22 13.03 25.60 -34.30
N GLY A 23 12.86 24.87 -33.23
CA GLY A 23 13.94 24.33 -32.39
C GLY A 23 13.83 22.82 -32.44
N GLU A 24 14.81 22.20 -33.12
CA GLU A 24 15.05 20.77 -33.15
C GLU A 24 15.29 20.21 -31.73
N ALA A 25 14.65 19.10 -31.40
CA ALA A 25 14.96 18.30 -30.22
C ALA A 25 16.28 17.56 -30.46
N PRO A 26 17.15 17.43 -29.45
CA PRO A 26 18.31 16.55 -29.56
C PRO A 26 17.90 15.10 -29.42
N ASP A 27 18.27 14.27 -30.39
CA ASP A 27 18.30 12.81 -30.33
C ASP A 27 19.30 12.38 -29.26
N ASP A 28 18.81 11.80 -28.18
CA ASP A 28 19.62 11.03 -27.24
C ASP A 28 19.67 9.57 -27.71
N ALA A 29 20.71 9.26 -28.48
CA ALA A 29 21.05 7.88 -28.83
C ALA A 29 21.77 7.22 -27.62
N PRO A 30 21.48 5.97 -27.29
CA PRO A 30 22.14 5.29 -26.19
C PRO A 30 23.61 5.03 -26.51
N ALA A 31 24.49 5.29 -25.53
CA ALA A 31 25.92 5.06 -25.61
C ALA A 31 26.22 3.56 -25.79
N PRO A 32 27.24 3.21 -26.62
CA PRO A 32 27.62 1.81 -26.82
C PRO A 32 28.28 1.21 -25.58
N ALA A 33 27.87 -0.04 -25.26
CA ALA A 33 28.42 -0.85 -24.18
C ALA A 33 29.94 -1.07 -24.35
N PRO A 34 30.73 -1.15 -23.26
CA PRO A 34 32.15 -1.40 -23.35
C PRO A 34 32.45 -2.83 -23.79
N SER A 35 33.33 -2.96 -24.78
CA SER A 35 33.81 -4.21 -25.34
C SER A 35 34.66 -4.96 -24.29
N VAL A 36 34.26 -6.16 -23.93
CA VAL A 36 35.05 -7.07 -23.09
C VAL A 36 36.12 -7.72 -23.99
N THR A 37 37.38 -7.39 -23.73
CA THR A 37 38.52 -8.05 -24.36
C THR A 37 38.80 -9.37 -23.64
N THR A 38 38.55 -10.48 -24.29
CA THR A 38 38.93 -11.82 -23.82
C THR A 38 40.45 -11.99 -23.94
N ALA A 39 41.13 -12.07 -22.79
CA ALA A 39 42.51 -12.52 -22.71
C ALA A 39 42.55 -14.04 -22.69
N THR A 40 43.14 -14.61 -23.72
CA THR A 40 43.47 -16.03 -23.83
C THR A 40 44.69 -16.34 -22.97
N SER A 41 44.57 -17.17 -21.94
CA SER A 41 45.67 -17.73 -21.19
C SER A 41 45.88 -19.19 -21.55
N ALA A 42 47.13 -19.54 -21.81
CA ALA A 42 47.65 -20.86 -22.16
C ALA A 42 47.66 -21.83 -20.94
N PRO A 43 47.71 -23.16 -21.18
CA PRO A 43 47.56 -24.16 -20.14
C PRO A 43 48.84 -24.35 -19.31
N ALA A 44 48.70 -24.54 -18.02
CA ALA A 44 49.74 -24.98 -17.11
C ALA A 44 49.50 -26.41 -16.59
N ASP A 45 50.55 -27.14 -16.49
CA ASP A 45 50.78 -28.55 -16.21
C ASP A 45 50.33 -29.04 -14.82
N PRO A 46 50.03 -30.35 -14.62
CA PRO A 46 49.47 -30.89 -13.38
C PRO A 46 50.54 -31.29 -12.38
N GLY A 47 50.44 -30.78 -11.16
CA GLY A 47 51.30 -31.12 -10.01
C GLY A 47 50.52 -31.46 -8.75
N THR A 48 50.46 -32.75 -8.45
CA THR A 48 50.38 -33.51 -7.18
C THR A 48 49.53 -33.04 -5.97
N PRO A 49 48.86 -33.94 -5.23
CA PRO A 49 47.75 -33.67 -4.32
C PRO A 49 48.21 -33.30 -2.89
N GLY A 50 47.64 -32.25 -2.34
CA GLY A 50 47.82 -31.84 -0.95
C GLY A 50 46.48 -31.75 -0.22
N ALA A 51 46.33 -32.60 0.76
CA ALA A 51 45.53 -32.58 1.96
C ALA A 51 44.11 -31.94 1.92
N SER A 52 43.11 -32.79 1.97
CA SER A 52 41.73 -32.55 2.35
C SER A 52 41.61 -31.83 3.69
N GLY A 53 41.29 -30.54 3.66
CA GLY A 53 40.65 -29.85 4.76
C GLY A 53 39.14 -29.76 4.41
N SER A 54 38.34 -30.67 4.90
CA SER A 54 36.91 -30.58 4.87
C SER A 54 36.48 -29.43 5.76
N SER A 55 36.30 -28.26 5.16
CA SER A 55 35.48 -27.22 5.77
C SER A 55 34.00 -27.68 5.70
N GLN A 56 33.58 -28.32 6.76
CA GLN A 56 32.17 -28.62 7.01
C GLN A 56 31.47 -27.27 7.12
N ALA A 57 30.65 -26.94 6.13
CA ALA A 57 29.62 -25.90 6.26
C ALA A 57 28.80 -26.19 7.53
N PRO A 58 28.46 -25.20 8.34
CA PRO A 58 27.56 -25.42 9.47
C PRO A 58 26.29 -26.10 8.97
N ALA A 59 25.97 -27.22 9.64
CA ALA A 59 24.72 -27.93 9.39
C ALA A 59 23.57 -26.91 9.55
N ALA A 60 22.74 -26.82 8.52
CA ALA A 60 21.49 -26.11 8.59
C ALA A 60 20.58 -26.89 9.57
N ASP A 61 20.66 -26.53 10.85
CA ASP A 61 19.72 -26.99 11.85
C ASP A 61 18.36 -26.36 11.56
N GLY A 62 17.38 -27.25 11.24
CA GLY A 62 15.97 -26.92 11.26
C GLY A 62 15.46 -26.18 10.04
N LEU A 63 15.32 -26.86 8.88
CA LEU A 63 14.32 -26.47 7.90
C LEU A 63 12.97 -26.52 8.57
N LEU A 64 12.43 -25.35 8.95
CA LEU A 64 11.03 -25.21 9.35
C LEU A 64 10.19 -25.62 8.12
N VAL A 65 9.57 -26.78 8.20
CA VAL A 65 8.58 -27.20 7.21
C VAL A 65 7.35 -26.33 7.46
N VAL A 66 7.25 -25.24 6.71
CA VAL A 66 6.05 -24.41 6.72
C VAL A 66 4.95 -25.21 6.01
N PRO A 67 3.80 -25.46 6.63
CA PRO A 67 2.73 -26.22 6.03
C PRO A 67 2.32 -25.60 4.70
N GLU A 68 2.27 -26.40 3.63
CA GLU A 68 1.57 -26.00 2.41
C GLU A 68 0.11 -25.71 2.73
N VAL A 69 -0.49 -24.79 1.99
CA VAL A 69 -1.90 -24.44 2.15
C VAL A 69 -2.69 -24.83 0.90
N ARG A 70 -3.95 -25.20 1.10
CA ARG A 70 -4.97 -25.30 0.06
C ARG A 70 -5.78 -24.02 0.05
N VAL A 71 -6.18 -23.61 -1.14
CA VAL A 71 -6.94 -22.37 -1.35
C VAL A 71 -8.22 -22.69 -2.12
N ASP A 72 -9.37 -22.39 -1.51
CA ASP A 72 -10.68 -22.41 -2.17
C ASP A 72 -11.14 -20.98 -2.40
N VAL A 73 -11.56 -20.66 -3.65
CA VAL A 73 -11.93 -19.32 -4.06
C VAL A 73 -13.38 -19.29 -4.52
N ALA A 74 -14.16 -18.36 -3.96
CA ALA A 74 -15.51 -18.05 -4.42
C ALA A 74 -15.59 -16.57 -4.80
N GLU A 75 -16.32 -16.25 -5.87
CA GLU A 75 -16.67 -14.88 -6.22
C GLU A 75 -17.81 -14.41 -5.31
N VAL A 76 -17.65 -13.23 -4.70
CA VAL A 76 -18.65 -12.59 -3.86
C VAL A 76 -19.39 -11.52 -4.65
N ALA A 77 -18.66 -10.64 -5.30
CA ALA A 77 -19.21 -9.57 -6.12
C ALA A 77 -18.31 -9.31 -7.33
N THR A 78 -18.89 -8.76 -8.40
CA THR A 78 -18.22 -8.44 -9.66
C THR A 78 -18.56 -7.01 -10.10
N GLY A 79 -17.83 -6.47 -11.07
CA GLY A 79 -18.10 -5.15 -11.62
C GLY A 79 -17.78 -4.00 -10.66
N LEU A 80 -16.68 -4.13 -9.92
CA LEU A 80 -16.16 -3.11 -9.00
C LEU A 80 -15.00 -2.36 -9.69
N PRO A 81 -15.24 -1.26 -10.42
CA PRO A 81 -14.16 -0.65 -11.21
C PRO A 81 -13.08 -0.01 -10.32
N ALA A 82 -11.83 -0.40 -10.54
CA ALA A 82 -10.64 0.05 -9.84
C ALA A 82 -10.82 0.12 -8.31
N PRO A 83 -11.26 -0.98 -7.62
CA PRO A 83 -11.48 -0.95 -6.18
C PRO A 83 -10.14 -0.82 -5.47
N TRP A 84 -10.12 -0.06 -4.35
CA TRP A 84 -8.86 0.22 -3.66
C TRP A 84 -8.89 -0.14 -2.17
N GLY A 85 -9.71 0.51 -1.39
CA GLY A 85 -9.86 0.27 0.05
C GLY A 85 -10.91 -0.80 0.34
N LEU A 86 -10.69 -1.56 1.41
CA LEU A 86 -11.59 -2.61 1.87
C LEU A 86 -11.61 -2.61 3.40
N ALA A 87 -12.79 -2.49 3.99
CA ALA A 87 -12.99 -2.56 5.44
C ALA A 87 -14.30 -3.26 5.78
N ALA A 88 -14.36 -3.93 6.92
CA ALA A 88 -15.59 -4.56 7.40
C ALA A 88 -16.43 -3.58 8.23
N LEU A 89 -17.73 -3.56 8.00
CA LEU A 89 -18.71 -2.85 8.81
C LEU A 89 -19.21 -3.75 9.96
N ALA A 90 -19.78 -3.12 10.98
CA ALA A 90 -20.22 -3.83 12.19
C ALA A 90 -21.35 -4.83 11.94
N ASP A 91 -22.11 -4.67 10.88
CA ASP A 91 -23.20 -5.57 10.45
C ASP A 91 -22.71 -6.76 9.60
N GLY A 92 -21.40 -6.86 9.36
CA GLY A 92 -20.78 -7.91 8.56
C GLY A 92 -20.72 -7.61 7.05
N THR A 93 -21.26 -6.48 6.60
CA THR A 93 -21.08 -6.00 5.23
C THR A 93 -19.68 -5.38 5.05
N LEU A 94 -19.27 -5.17 3.80
CA LEU A 94 -17.95 -4.68 3.46
C LEU A 94 -18.03 -3.32 2.77
N LEU A 95 -17.24 -2.36 3.26
CA LEU A 95 -17.09 -1.05 2.65
C LEU A 95 -15.93 -1.09 1.66
N VAL A 96 -16.16 -0.68 0.43
CA VAL A 96 -15.17 -0.64 -0.66
C VAL A 96 -15.10 0.76 -1.25
N SER A 97 -13.90 1.30 -1.41
CA SER A 97 -13.68 2.51 -2.21
C SER A 97 -13.41 2.15 -3.66
N LEU A 98 -14.04 2.87 -4.58
CA LEU A 98 -13.79 2.80 -6.02
C LEU A 98 -12.97 4.04 -6.42
N ARG A 99 -11.67 3.81 -6.64
CA ARG A 99 -10.66 4.87 -6.77
C ARG A 99 -11.02 5.93 -7.81
N ASP A 100 -11.29 5.49 -9.03
CA ASP A 100 -11.47 6.38 -10.18
C ASP A 100 -12.89 6.94 -10.25
N GLU A 101 -13.87 6.18 -9.74
CA GLU A 101 -15.26 6.64 -9.63
C GLU A 101 -15.50 7.57 -8.44
N ARG A 102 -14.52 7.67 -7.53
CA ARG A 102 -14.53 8.58 -6.38
C ARG A 102 -15.76 8.38 -5.50
N ARG A 103 -16.15 7.12 -5.29
CA ARG A 103 -17.31 6.74 -4.49
C ARG A 103 -17.04 5.52 -3.61
N LEU A 104 -17.85 5.41 -2.59
CA LEU A 104 -17.88 4.24 -1.73
C LEU A 104 -19.09 3.36 -2.12
N VAL A 105 -18.90 2.05 -1.97
CA VAL A 105 -19.99 1.06 -2.07
C VAL A 105 -19.94 0.14 -0.86
N VAL A 106 -21.12 -0.36 -0.49
CA VAL A 106 -21.28 -1.43 0.51
C VAL A 106 -21.57 -2.72 -0.23
N VAL A 107 -20.82 -3.77 0.08
CA VAL A 107 -20.99 -5.11 -0.48
C VAL A 107 -21.50 -6.04 0.62
N ASP A 108 -22.61 -6.71 0.39
CA ASP A 108 -23.09 -7.79 1.26
C ASP A 108 -22.40 -9.11 0.85
N PRO A 109 -21.53 -9.68 1.65
CA PRO A 109 -20.79 -10.89 1.28
C PRO A 109 -21.66 -12.15 1.23
N ALA A 110 -22.86 -12.14 1.81
CA ALA A 110 -23.76 -13.28 1.78
C ALA A 110 -24.60 -13.34 0.49
N THR A 111 -24.91 -12.19 -0.11
CA THR A 111 -25.77 -12.10 -1.31
C THR A 111 -25.03 -11.63 -2.56
N GLY A 112 -23.84 -11.02 -2.41
CA GLY A 112 -23.10 -10.37 -3.47
C GLY A 112 -23.69 -9.01 -3.90
N ALA A 113 -24.68 -8.49 -3.20
CA ALA A 113 -25.30 -7.21 -3.51
C ALA A 113 -24.27 -6.08 -3.31
N VAL A 114 -24.19 -5.19 -4.31
CA VAL A 114 -23.34 -3.99 -4.30
C VAL A 114 -24.24 -2.77 -4.33
N GLU A 115 -24.16 -1.96 -3.28
CA GLU A 115 -25.02 -0.80 -3.12
C GLU A 115 -24.20 0.47 -2.88
N PRO A 116 -24.51 1.59 -3.58
CA PRO A 116 -23.75 2.82 -3.41
C PRO A 116 -24.00 3.45 -2.03
N VAL A 117 -22.94 4.03 -1.46
CA VAL A 117 -23.03 4.96 -0.34
C VAL A 117 -23.57 6.29 -0.87
N THR A 118 -24.47 6.89 -0.13
CA THR A 118 -25.17 8.16 -0.46
C THR A 118 -24.97 9.19 0.65
N GLY A 119 -25.54 10.37 0.49
CA GLY A 119 -25.50 11.44 1.49
C GLY A 119 -24.42 12.49 1.23
N PRO A 120 -24.39 13.56 2.04
CA PRO A 120 -23.53 14.71 1.78
C PRO A 120 -22.04 14.37 1.76
N GLY A 121 -21.60 13.39 2.54
CA GLY A 121 -20.20 12.92 2.48
C GLY A 121 -19.86 12.21 1.18
N ALA A 122 -20.80 11.41 0.65
CA ALA A 122 -20.58 10.75 -0.64
C ALA A 122 -20.52 11.76 -1.80
N ASP A 123 -21.33 12.82 -1.73
CA ASP A 123 -21.27 13.92 -2.70
C ASP A 123 -19.94 14.68 -2.62
N ASP A 124 -19.45 14.97 -1.41
CA ASP A 124 -18.14 15.59 -1.20
C ASP A 124 -16.99 14.72 -1.74
N LEU A 125 -17.01 13.40 -1.49
CA LEU A 125 -16.01 12.49 -2.06
C LEU A 125 -16.01 12.52 -3.59
N ARG A 126 -17.19 12.50 -4.22
CA ARG A 126 -17.29 12.53 -5.68
C ARG A 126 -16.75 13.84 -6.27
N ASP A 127 -17.08 14.98 -5.65
CA ASP A 127 -16.83 16.31 -6.20
C ASP A 127 -15.43 16.83 -5.80
N GLY A 128 -14.93 16.48 -4.61
CA GLY A 128 -13.66 16.95 -4.05
C GLY A 128 -12.44 16.05 -4.34
N THR A 129 -12.65 14.81 -4.83
CA THR A 129 -11.53 13.91 -5.11
C THR A 129 -10.98 14.09 -6.52
N VAL A 130 -9.65 14.10 -6.66
CA VAL A 130 -8.90 14.13 -7.93
C VAL A 130 -8.40 12.72 -8.23
N ALA A 131 -8.95 12.06 -9.23
CA ALA A 131 -8.49 10.75 -9.70
C ALA A 131 -7.57 10.91 -10.93
N ARG A 132 -6.28 10.63 -10.73
CA ARG A 132 -5.28 10.69 -11.81
C ARG A 132 -4.06 9.81 -11.50
N GLY A 133 -3.76 8.84 -12.36
CA GLY A 133 -2.66 7.90 -12.12
C GLY A 133 -2.98 6.96 -10.96
N GLU A 134 -2.20 7.04 -9.89
CA GLU A 134 -2.47 6.28 -8.65
C GLU A 134 -3.35 7.04 -7.65
N SER A 135 -3.51 8.35 -7.85
CA SER A 135 -4.33 9.22 -7.01
C SER A 135 -5.82 8.94 -7.18
N GLY A 136 -6.60 9.28 -6.17
CA GLY A 136 -8.06 9.11 -6.19
C GLY A 136 -8.64 8.87 -4.81
N LEU A 137 -9.73 8.12 -4.74
CA LEU A 137 -10.31 7.65 -3.48
C LEU A 137 -9.64 6.34 -3.09
N LEU A 138 -8.75 6.38 -2.07
CA LEU A 138 -7.85 5.29 -1.74
C LEU A 138 -8.35 4.48 -0.54
N GLY A 139 -7.69 4.58 0.59
CA GLY A 139 -7.95 3.78 1.78
C GLY A 139 -9.26 4.12 2.48
N VAL A 140 -9.83 3.12 3.12
CA VAL A 140 -10.94 3.25 4.05
C VAL A 140 -10.62 2.51 5.34
N ALA A 141 -11.06 3.05 6.47
CA ALA A 141 -11.06 2.36 7.75
C ALA A 141 -12.37 2.63 8.49
N VAL A 142 -12.79 1.67 9.30
CA VAL A 142 -13.98 1.78 10.16
C VAL A 142 -13.51 1.85 11.60
N GLY A 143 -14.04 2.81 12.33
CA GLY A 143 -13.71 2.99 13.75
C GLY A 143 -14.06 1.73 14.57
N PRO A 144 -13.15 1.30 15.46
CA PRO A 144 -13.34 0.08 16.24
C PRO A 144 -14.62 0.14 17.08
N ALA A 145 -15.36 -0.95 17.15
CA ALA A 145 -16.55 -1.06 17.97
C ALA A 145 -16.22 -0.79 19.45
N GLY A 146 -16.99 0.09 20.09
CA GLY A 146 -16.77 0.48 21.50
C GLY A 146 -15.63 1.50 21.71
N GLY A 147 -14.89 1.89 20.68
CA GLY A 147 -13.91 2.96 20.72
C GLY A 147 -14.52 4.36 20.54
N ALA A 148 -13.69 5.40 20.65
CA ALA A 148 -14.11 6.80 20.44
C ALA A 148 -14.67 7.06 19.03
N ALA A 149 -14.22 6.30 18.04
CA ALA A 149 -14.63 6.40 16.64
C ALA A 149 -15.72 5.39 16.25
N ALA A 150 -16.41 4.75 17.20
CA ALA A 150 -17.41 3.73 16.88
C ALA A 150 -18.51 4.30 15.96
N GLY A 151 -18.74 3.63 14.81
CA GLY A 151 -19.68 4.07 13.79
C GLY A 151 -19.14 5.14 12.83
N GLU A 152 -17.91 5.56 12.98
CA GLU A 152 -17.25 6.47 12.03
C GLU A 152 -16.48 5.70 10.95
N VAL A 153 -16.42 6.31 9.78
CA VAL A 153 -15.65 5.86 8.62
C VAL A 153 -14.60 6.92 8.31
N PHE A 154 -13.39 6.46 8.09
CA PHE A 154 -12.24 7.27 7.69
C PHE A 154 -11.90 6.95 6.26
N VAL A 155 -11.62 7.98 5.47
CA VAL A 155 -11.39 7.86 4.03
C VAL A 155 -10.15 8.66 3.66
N TYR A 156 -9.23 8.03 2.93
CA TYR A 156 -8.09 8.72 2.34
C TYR A 156 -8.42 9.09 0.89
N ARG A 157 -8.29 10.36 0.55
CA ARG A 157 -8.46 10.84 -0.82
C ARG A 157 -7.34 11.75 -1.25
N THR A 158 -7.15 11.86 -2.56
CA THR A 158 -6.38 12.94 -3.16
C THR A 158 -7.32 14.09 -3.46
N ALA A 159 -7.08 15.25 -2.86
CA ALA A 159 -7.75 16.52 -3.12
C ALA A 159 -6.90 17.40 -4.05
N PRO A 160 -7.40 18.56 -4.54
CA PRO A 160 -6.63 19.46 -5.39
C PRO A 160 -5.29 19.92 -4.81
N ASP A 161 -5.24 20.07 -3.48
CA ASP A 161 -4.07 20.63 -2.76
C ASP A 161 -3.17 19.57 -2.12
N GLY A 162 -3.48 18.29 -2.25
CA GLY A 162 -2.74 17.17 -1.67
C GLY A 162 -3.60 15.99 -1.26
N ASN A 163 -2.99 15.03 -0.59
CA ASN A 163 -3.73 13.93 0.01
C ASN A 163 -4.23 14.32 1.41
N GLU A 164 -5.40 13.81 1.77
CA GLU A 164 -6.01 14.06 3.08
C GLU A 164 -6.79 12.86 3.60
N VAL A 165 -6.99 12.81 4.91
CA VAL A 165 -7.87 11.86 5.57
C VAL A 165 -9.08 12.61 6.10
N LEU A 166 -10.26 12.13 5.75
CA LEU A 166 -11.55 12.65 6.18
C LEU A 166 -12.28 11.62 7.02
N ARG A 167 -13.18 12.06 7.91
CA ARG A 167 -14.07 11.18 8.67
C ARG A 167 -15.52 11.62 8.59
N GLY A 168 -16.41 10.66 8.71
CA GLY A 168 -17.85 10.88 8.83
C GLY A 168 -18.56 9.67 9.41
N THR A 169 -19.79 9.82 9.84
CA THR A 169 -20.63 8.72 10.34
C THR A 169 -21.34 8.04 9.17
N LEU A 170 -21.27 6.73 9.10
CA LEU A 170 -22.01 5.93 8.14
C LEU A 170 -23.20 5.24 8.86
N ALA A 171 -24.41 5.68 8.54
CA ALA A 171 -25.66 5.10 9.06
C ALA A 171 -26.37 4.33 7.94
N GLY A 172 -26.30 3.01 7.99
CA GLY A 172 -26.69 2.17 6.86
C GLY A 172 -25.82 2.48 5.65
N ARG A 173 -26.33 3.24 4.67
CA ARG A 173 -25.58 3.68 3.47
C ARG A 173 -25.53 5.20 3.33
N GLU A 174 -25.98 5.93 4.34
CA GLU A 174 -25.92 7.39 4.34
C GLU A 174 -24.67 7.86 5.09
N LEU A 175 -23.76 8.49 4.36
CA LEU A 175 -22.53 9.09 4.89
C LEU A 175 -22.79 10.56 5.22
N SER A 176 -22.59 10.93 6.48
CA SER A 176 -22.71 12.31 6.94
C SER A 176 -21.72 13.24 6.21
N ALA A 177 -21.88 14.55 6.40
CA ALA A 177 -20.83 15.50 6.01
C ALA A 177 -19.49 15.09 6.62
N LEU A 178 -18.42 15.25 5.83
CA LEU A 178 -17.06 14.85 6.19
C LEU A 178 -16.34 15.99 6.94
N THR A 179 -15.44 15.61 7.83
CA THR A 179 -14.53 16.53 8.52
C THR A 179 -13.08 16.09 8.33
N PRO A 180 -12.13 17.02 8.10
CA PRO A 180 -10.71 16.68 7.99
C PRO A 180 -10.15 16.07 9.28
N VAL A 181 -9.24 15.09 9.13
CA VAL A 181 -8.47 14.47 10.21
C VAL A 181 -6.98 14.66 9.98
N VAL A 182 -6.49 14.42 8.76
CA VAL A 182 -5.10 14.71 8.37
C VAL A 182 -5.14 15.46 7.06
N GLU A 183 -4.41 16.58 7.01
CA GLU A 183 -4.28 17.43 5.82
C GLU A 183 -2.82 17.69 5.51
N GLY A 184 -2.53 18.22 4.31
CA GLY A 184 -1.18 18.64 3.93
C GLY A 184 -0.24 17.50 3.59
N VAL A 185 -0.74 16.28 3.33
CA VAL A 185 0.08 15.19 2.82
C VAL A 185 0.34 15.44 1.33
N PRO A 186 1.61 15.50 0.89
CA PRO A 186 1.92 15.70 -0.53
C PRO A 186 1.29 14.62 -1.42
N ALA A 187 0.84 15.02 -2.62
CA ALA A 187 0.28 14.15 -3.64
C ALA A 187 1.05 14.24 -4.94
N ALA A 188 1.10 13.16 -5.69
CA ALA A 188 1.66 13.12 -7.05
C ALA A 188 0.85 12.15 -7.93
N SER A 189 1.24 11.96 -9.18
CA SER A 189 0.60 10.97 -10.05
C SER A 189 0.89 9.51 -9.65
N THR A 190 1.88 9.30 -8.78
CA THR A 190 2.25 8.00 -8.19
C THR A 190 2.79 8.20 -6.78
N HIS A 191 2.84 7.13 -6.00
CA HIS A 191 3.37 7.10 -4.64
C HIS A 191 2.56 7.95 -3.66
N ASP A 192 1.26 7.76 -3.65
CA ASP A 192 0.37 8.47 -2.72
C ASP A 192 0.17 7.72 -1.37
N GLY A 193 0.68 6.49 -1.23
CA GLY A 193 0.44 5.65 -0.06
C GLY A 193 -1.03 5.30 0.08
N GLY A 194 -1.69 5.81 1.11
CA GLY A 194 -3.15 5.88 1.20
C GLY A 194 -3.80 4.76 2.00
N ARG A 195 -3.07 3.86 2.66
CA ARG A 195 -3.69 2.86 3.53
C ARG A 195 -4.05 3.46 4.87
N LEU A 196 -5.26 3.13 5.33
CA LEU A 196 -5.77 3.46 6.66
C LEU A 196 -6.02 2.18 7.44
N ALA A 197 -5.62 2.16 8.71
CA ALA A 197 -5.96 1.07 9.62
C ALA A 197 -5.94 1.56 11.07
N PHE A 198 -6.86 1.04 11.90
CA PHE A 198 -6.77 1.20 13.34
C PHE A 198 -5.85 0.14 13.92
N GLY A 199 -4.88 0.60 14.72
CA GLY A 199 -4.02 -0.30 15.47
C GLY A 199 -4.72 -0.92 16.68
N PRO A 200 -4.12 -1.96 17.29
CA PRO A 200 -4.64 -2.57 18.52
C PRO A 200 -4.69 -1.60 19.71
N ASP A 201 -3.98 -0.49 19.61
CA ASP A 201 -3.95 0.61 20.57
C ASP A 201 -5.09 1.65 20.36
N GLY A 202 -5.96 1.43 19.36
CA GLY A 202 -7.13 2.25 19.06
C GLY A 202 -6.82 3.56 18.33
N HIS A 203 -5.58 3.78 17.89
CA HIS A 203 -5.19 4.94 17.08
C HIS A 203 -5.23 4.65 15.59
N LEU A 204 -5.42 5.69 14.79
CA LEU A 204 -5.43 5.60 13.34
C LEU A 204 -4.00 5.68 12.80
N TYR A 205 -3.62 4.69 11.99
CA TYR A 205 -2.39 4.68 11.22
C TYR A 205 -2.70 5.04 9.78
N VAL A 206 -1.87 5.94 9.22
CA VAL A 206 -2.02 6.48 7.86
C VAL A 206 -0.71 6.28 7.14
N THR A 207 -0.71 5.59 6.01
CA THR A 207 0.49 5.46 5.19
C THR A 207 0.54 6.54 4.13
N THR A 208 1.71 7.13 3.92
CA THR A 208 1.94 8.12 2.89
C THR A 208 3.06 7.66 1.95
N GLY A 209 2.96 8.00 0.68
CA GLY A 209 4.05 7.81 -0.27
C GLY A 209 4.99 9.01 -0.26
N ASP A 210 6.13 8.87 -0.92
CA ASP A 210 7.09 9.96 -1.08
C ASP A 210 6.60 11.05 -2.06
N ALA A 211 5.47 10.85 -2.71
CA ALA A 211 4.89 11.74 -3.71
C ALA A 211 5.93 12.22 -4.75
N GLN A 212 6.84 11.32 -5.17
CA GLN A 212 7.98 11.58 -6.05
C GLN A 212 9.00 12.61 -5.48
N GLN A 213 8.90 12.94 -4.19
CA GLN A 213 9.81 13.81 -3.46
C GLN A 213 10.75 12.96 -2.59
N ARG A 214 11.58 12.13 -3.21
CA ARG A 214 12.39 11.07 -2.56
C ARG A 214 13.07 11.52 -1.26
N GLY A 215 13.68 12.72 -1.25
CA GLY A 215 14.37 13.26 -0.07
C GLY A 215 13.44 13.58 1.10
N ALA A 216 12.14 13.81 0.85
CA ALA A 216 11.17 14.08 1.92
C ALA A 216 10.96 12.85 2.81
N ALA A 217 11.23 11.63 2.33
CA ALA A 217 11.14 10.41 3.12
C ALA A 217 12.10 10.44 4.33
N GLN A 218 13.26 11.08 4.21
CA GLN A 218 14.27 11.23 5.27
C GLN A 218 14.08 12.50 6.12
N ASP A 219 13.21 13.41 5.72
CA ASP A 219 12.89 14.61 6.52
C ASP A 219 11.82 14.28 7.57
N PRO A 220 12.12 14.32 8.88
CA PRO A 220 11.14 14.06 9.94
C PRO A 220 10.03 15.10 10.03
N GLY A 221 10.23 16.29 9.45
CA GLY A 221 9.23 17.37 9.39
C GLY A 221 8.25 17.24 8.22
N ALA A 222 8.52 16.37 7.24
CA ALA A 222 7.65 16.15 6.10
C ALA A 222 6.67 15.01 6.37
N LEU A 223 5.46 15.08 5.76
CA LEU A 223 4.46 14.02 5.84
C LEU A 223 4.58 13.00 4.70
N ALA A 224 5.43 13.23 3.70
CA ALA A 224 5.67 12.32 2.59
C ALA A 224 6.66 11.20 2.98
N GLY A 225 6.40 9.97 2.54
CA GLY A 225 7.25 8.81 2.80
C GLY A 225 7.28 8.40 4.28
N LYS A 226 6.10 8.34 4.90
CA LYS A 226 5.90 8.08 6.33
C LYS A 226 4.81 7.05 6.59
N ILE A 227 4.85 6.50 7.78
CA ILE A 227 3.65 6.00 8.45
C ILE A 227 3.35 7.01 9.57
N LEU A 228 2.13 7.53 9.56
CA LEU A 228 1.65 8.46 10.57
C LEU A 228 0.80 7.70 11.59
N ARG A 229 0.79 8.15 12.85
CA ARG A 229 -0.07 7.63 13.90
C ARG A 229 -0.74 8.80 14.61
N VAL A 230 -2.07 8.86 14.50
CA VAL A 230 -2.87 9.99 14.97
C VAL A 230 -4.04 9.53 15.83
N THR A 231 -4.57 10.42 16.63
CA THR A 231 -5.86 10.27 17.29
C THR A 231 -6.98 10.30 16.25
N VAL A 232 -8.20 9.98 16.65
CA VAL A 232 -9.39 10.09 15.77
C VAL A 232 -9.66 11.54 15.34
N ASP A 233 -9.14 12.53 16.07
CA ASP A 233 -9.28 13.94 15.76
C ASP A 233 -8.10 14.51 14.95
N GLY A 234 -7.09 13.68 14.63
CA GLY A 234 -5.93 14.04 13.80
C GLY A 234 -4.72 14.56 14.57
N ASP A 235 -4.81 14.70 15.89
CA ASP A 235 -3.66 15.09 16.71
C ASP A 235 -2.60 13.96 16.73
N PRO A 236 -1.31 14.27 16.91
CA PRO A 236 -0.29 13.27 17.17
C PRO A 236 -0.70 12.35 18.32
N ALA A 237 -0.69 11.03 18.09
CA ALA A 237 -1.15 10.09 19.11
C ALA A 237 -0.18 10.03 20.30
N PRO A 238 -0.67 9.92 21.54
CA PRO A 238 0.20 9.76 22.72
C PRO A 238 1.13 8.57 22.58
N GLY A 239 2.43 8.76 22.83
CA GLY A 239 3.45 7.74 22.70
C GLY A 239 4.10 7.67 21.31
N ASN A 240 3.83 8.62 20.42
CA ASN A 240 4.64 8.80 19.22
C ASN A 240 6.11 9.11 19.58
N PRO A 241 7.07 8.74 18.73
CA PRO A 241 8.49 9.01 18.96
C PRO A 241 8.79 10.47 19.25
N ASP A 242 8.17 11.38 18.51
CA ASP A 242 8.07 12.81 18.84
C ASP A 242 6.61 13.10 19.21
N PRO A 243 6.33 13.50 20.47
CA PRO A 243 4.97 13.79 20.91
C PRO A 243 4.30 14.98 20.20
N ALA A 244 5.06 15.80 19.48
CA ALA A 244 4.55 16.92 18.69
C ALA A 244 4.35 16.58 17.22
N SER A 245 4.70 15.36 16.79
CA SER A 245 4.65 14.92 15.39
C SER A 245 3.74 13.72 15.21
N PRO A 246 2.93 13.65 14.14
CA PRO A 246 2.18 12.46 13.79
C PRO A 246 3.06 11.34 13.26
N VAL A 247 4.34 11.57 12.96
CA VAL A 247 5.24 10.59 12.34
C VAL A 247 5.52 9.44 13.30
N TRP A 248 5.14 8.21 12.88
CA TRP A 248 5.43 6.98 13.58
C TRP A 248 6.74 6.34 13.08
N SER A 249 6.94 6.31 11.76
CA SER A 249 8.17 5.84 11.10
C SER A 249 8.43 6.64 9.83
N LEU A 250 9.68 6.61 9.33
CA LEU A 250 10.14 7.39 8.20
C LEU A 250 11.04 6.57 7.26
N GLY A 251 11.43 7.16 6.14
CA GLY A 251 12.28 6.50 5.17
C GLY A 251 11.52 5.49 4.30
N HIS A 252 10.24 5.75 4.05
CA HIS A 252 9.38 4.95 3.21
C HIS A 252 9.24 5.56 1.81
N ARG A 253 9.07 4.69 0.80
CA ARG A 253 8.79 5.11 -0.57
C ARG A 253 7.29 5.14 -0.87
N ASN A 254 6.62 4.02 -0.72
CA ASN A 254 5.19 3.90 -1.05
C ASN A 254 4.54 2.71 -0.31
N VAL A 255 4.24 2.90 0.95
CA VAL A 255 3.57 1.89 1.78
C VAL A 255 2.08 1.85 1.40
N GLN A 256 1.56 0.68 0.99
CA GLN A 256 0.16 0.51 0.64
C GLN A 256 -0.59 -0.52 1.48
N GLY A 257 0.05 -1.11 2.48
CA GLY A 257 -0.59 -2.01 3.41
C GLY A 257 0.02 -1.95 4.79
N VAL A 258 -0.82 -2.02 5.83
CA VAL A 258 -0.42 -2.19 7.22
C VAL A 258 -1.37 -3.12 7.93
N ALA A 259 -0.84 -3.99 8.79
CA ALA A 259 -1.61 -4.89 9.64
C ALA A 259 -0.79 -5.28 10.87
N TRP A 260 -1.46 -5.86 11.87
CA TRP A 260 -0.83 -6.31 13.12
C TRP A 260 -1.06 -7.80 13.31
N ASP A 261 -0.07 -8.46 13.87
CA ASP A 261 -0.24 -9.82 14.36
C ASP A 261 -0.78 -9.85 15.81
N ALA A 262 -1.03 -11.05 16.30
CA ALA A 262 -1.57 -11.25 17.64
C ALA A 262 -0.62 -10.82 18.78
N THR A 263 0.67 -10.61 18.49
CA THR A 263 1.65 -10.11 19.46
C THR A 263 1.70 -8.58 19.51
N GLY A 264 0.97 -7.91 18.59
CA GLY A 264 0.99 -6.45 18.42
C GLY A 264 2.12 -5.96 17.50
N ARG A 265 2.84 -6.86 16.83
CA ARG A 265 3.87 -6.51 15.84
C ARG A 265 3.20 -5.96 14.58
N MET A 266 3.58 -4.74 14.19
CA MET A 266 3.09 -4.08 12.99
C MET A 266 3.88 -4.52 11.77
N LEU A 267 3.19 -4.89 10.71
CA LEU A 267 3.75 -5.25 9.41
C LEU A 267 3.29 -4.23 8.36
N ALA A 268 4.19 -3.87 7.45
CA ALA A 268 3.89 -2.99 6.32
C ALA A 268 4.38 -3.60 5.01
N SER A 269 3.56 -3.50 3.96
CA SER A 269 3.91 -3.83 2.58
C SER A 269 4.26 -2.56 1.82
N GLU A 270 5.38 -2.57 1.11
CA GLU A 270 5.95 -1.39 0.48
C GLU A 270 6.47 -1.67 -0.93
N PHE A 271 6.20 -0.74 -1.85
CA PHE A 271 6.71 -0.81 -3.22
C PHE A 271 8.10 -0.22 -3.30
N GLY A 272 9.03 -1.00 -3.83
CA GLY A 272 10.33 -0.52 -4.22
C GLY A 272 10.35 0.29 -5.52
N GLN A 273 11.52 0.78 -5.88
CA GLN A 273 11.73 1.56 -7.10
C GLN A 273 12.09 0.66 -8.28
N ASP A 274 13.25 0.04 -8.18
CA ASP A 274 13.86 -0.69 -9.30
C ASP A 274 14.31 -2.10 -8.91
N THR A 275 14.54 -2.33 -7.62
CA THR A 275 15.22 -3.53 -7.14
C THR A 275 14.30 -4.43 -6.34
N PHE A 276 13.79 -3.95 -5.20
CA PHE A 276 13.05 -4.79 -4.27
C PHE A 276 11.78 -4.12 -3.74
N ASP A 277 10.66 -4.84 -3.83
CA ASP A 277 9.50 -4.64 -2.98
C ASP A 277 9.74 -5.28 -1.61
N GLU A 278 9.05 -4.82 -0.56
CA GLU A 278 9.41 -5.14 0.82
C GLU A 278 8.20 -5.52 1.69
N LEU A 279 8.45 -6.42 2.64
CA LEU A 279 7.66 -6.58 3.85
C LEU A 279 8.50 -6.11 5.03
N ASN A 280 8.03 -5.11 5.72
CA ASN A 280 8.69 -4.48 6.84
C ASN A 280 8.01 -4.81 8.16
N VAL A 281 8.77 -5.06 9.23
CA VAL A 281 8.28 -4.97 10.61
C VAL A 281 8.48 -3.53 11.07
N VAL A 282 7.38 -2.85 11.39
CA VAL A 282 7.40 -1.43 11.71
C VAL A 282 7.58 -1.22 13.21
N VAL A 283 8.62 -0.46 13.56
CA VAL A 283 8.92 -0.06 14.94
C VAL A 283 8.79 1.46 15.11
N PRO A 284 8.41 1.94 16.29
CA PRO A 284 8.34 3.38 16.56
C PRO A 284 9.67 4.08 16.31
N GLY A 285 9.67 5.16 15.51
CA GLY A 285 10.86 5.92 15.15
C GLY A 285 11.81 5.22 14.18
N GLY A 286 11.43 4.05 13.66
CA GLY A 286 12.23 3.32 12.67
C GLY A 286 12.40 4.11 11.38
N ASN A 287 13.61 4.04 10.80
CA ASN A 287 13.94 4.58 9.48
C ASN A 287 14.22 3.41 8.52
N TYR A 288 13.44 3.33 7.43
CA TYR A 288 13.45 2.21 6.48
C TYR A 288 14.34 2.46 5.26
N GLY A 289 15.10 3.56 5.28
CA GLY A 289 16.26 3.79 4.41
C GLY A 289 15.97 4.44 3.07
N TRP A 290 14.74 4.49 2.58
CA TRP A 290 14.45 5.16 1.32
C TRP A 290 14.77 6.67 1.39
N PRO A 291 15.46 7.28 0.40
CA PRO A 291 15.92 6.72 -0.88
C PRO A 291 17.35 6.18 -0.88
N ASP A 292 18.03 6.12 0.25
CA ASP A 292 19.44 5.77 0.33
C ASP A 292 19.69 4.26 0.23
N VAL A 293 18.71 3.46 0.67
CA VAL A 293 18.72 1.99 0.61
C VAL A 293 17.37 1.48 0.08
N GLU A 294 17.40 0.41 -0.70
CA GLU A 294 16.27 -0.37 -1.18
C GLU A 294 16.58 -1.84 -0.93
N GLY A 295 15.73 -2.55 -0.18
CA GLY A 295 15.98 -3.91 0.25
C GLY A 295 16.88 -4.00 1.50
N THR A 296 17.61 -5.10 1.62
CA THR A 296 18.45 -5.41 2.78
C THR A 296 19.85 -4.78 2.69
N GLY A 297 20.54 -4.66 3.84
CA GLY A 297 21.92 -4.15 3.94
C GLY A 297 22.02 -2.74 4.50
N GLY A 298 20.91 -2.12 4.89
CA GLY A 298 20.86 -0.80 5.51
C GLY A 298 21.20 -0.77 6.99
N ALA A 299 21.17 -1.91 7.68
CA ALA A 299 21.34 -1.99 9.13
C ALA A 299 22.65 -1.39 9.65
N ALA A 300 23.75 -1.52 8.89
CA ALA A 300 25.05 -0.92 9.24
C ALA A 300 25.04 0.62 9.23
N ALA A 301 24.12 1.23 8.47
CA ALA A 301 23.89 2.67 8.41
C ALA A 301 22.79 3.14 9.40
N GLY A 302 22.22 2.21 10.18
CA GLY A 302 21.19 2.50 11.17
C GLY A 302 19.76 2.43 10.63
N PHE A 303 19.56 1.92 9.43
CA PHE A 303 18.24 1.67 8.86
C PHE A 303 17.69 0.31 9.30
N VAL A 304 16.37 0.15 9.24
CA VAL A 304 15.67 -1.11 9.52
C VAL A 304 15.57 -1.89 8.22
N ASP A 305 16.18 -3.09 8.19
CA ASP A 305 16.09 -3.97 7.03
C ASP A 305 14.72 -4.66 6.95
N PRO A 306 14.17 -4.91 5.74
CA PRO A 306 12.94 -5.66 5.54
C PRO A 306 13.11 -7.14 5.97
N VAL A 307 12.00 -7.76 6.37
CA VAL A 307 11.96 -9.18 6.75
C VAL A 307 11.74 -10.11 5.57
N ALA A 308 11.22 -9.59 4.47
CA ALA A 308 11.13 -10.28 3.18
C ALA A 308 11.20 -9.28 2.04
N THR A 309 11.76 -9.70 0.91
CA THR A 309 11.89 -8.89 -0.30
C THR A 309 11.51 -9.69 -1.54
N TRP A 310 11.06 -8.99 -2.57
CA TRP A 310 10.77 -9.52 -3.90
C TRP A 310 11.37 -8.62 -4.96
N PRO A 311 11.81 -9.14 -6.11
CA PRO A 311 12.03 -8.31 -7.28
C PRO A 311 10.76 -7.48 -7.59
N THR A 312 10.90 -6.23 -7.99
CA THR A 312 9.75 -5.33 -8.26
C THR A 312 8.85 -5.83 -9.40
N SER A 313 9.33 -6.79 -10.21
CA SER A 313 8.52 -7.50 -11.22
C SER A 313 7.52 -8.49 -10.61
N ASP A 314 7.78 -8.99 -9.39
CA ASP A 314 7.14 -10.20 -8.86
C ASP A 314 6.05 -9.91 -7.83
N ALA A 315 6.01 -8.70 -7.25
CA ALA A 315 5.05 -8.38 -6.22
C ALA A 315 4.26 -7.09 -6.48
N SER A 316 4.81 -5.90 -6.27
CA SER A 316 4.09 -4.66 -6.04
C SER A 316 3.02 -4.86 -4.96
N PRO A 317 3.43 -5.12 -3.69
CA PRO A 317 2.55 -5.60 -2.64
C PRO A 317 1.72 -4.46 -2.06
N SER A 318 0.41 -4.46 -2.33
CA SER A 318 -0.51 -3.42 -1.87
C SER A 318 -1.12 -3.77 -0.49
N GLY A 319 -2.35 -4.26 -0.42
CA GLY A 319 -2.97 -4.60 0.85
C GLY A 319 -2.32 -5.80 1.54
N ILE A 320 -2.31 -5.79 2.87
CA ILE A 320 -1.83 -6.86 3.72
C ILE A 320 -2.89 -7.25 4.74
N ALA A 321 -3.02 -8.55 5.01
CA ALA A 321 -3.76 -9.09 6.13
C ALA A 321 -2.88 -10.07 6.88
N VAL A 322 -3.07 -10.16 8.20
CA VAL A 322 -2.26 -11.01 9.06
C VAL A 322 -3.16 -11.98 9.81
N THR A 323 -2.74 -13.24 9.80
CA THR A 323 -3.34 -14.31 10.61
C THR A 323 -2.30 -14.78 11.63
N ARG A 324 -2.68 -15.74 12.47
CA ARG A 324 -1.75 -16.35 13.42
C ARG A 324 -0.54 -17.01 12.72
N GLU A 325 -0.74 -17.55 11.51
CA GLU A 325 0.23 -18.38 10.81
C GLU A 325 1.08 -17.62 9.77
N GLY A 326 0.76 -16.34 9.53
CA GLY A 326 1.51 -15.55 8.55
C GLY A 326 0.78 -14.33 8.00
N ALA A 327 1.50 -13.59 7.19
CA ALA A 327 1.00 -12.43 6.47
C ALA A 327 0.60 -12.83 5.04
N TYR A 328 -0.50 -12.24 4.56
CA TYR A 328 -1.00 -12.37 3.19
C TYR A 328 -0.93 -11.01 2.51
N LEU A 329 -0.27 -10.91 1.36
CA LEU A 329 -0.04 -9.67 0.63
C LEU A 329 -0.65 -9.75 -0.77
N ALA A 330 -1.48 -8.77 -1.11
CA ALA A 330 -2.10 -8.65 -2.42
C ALA A 330 -1.10 -8.02 -3.40
N GLY A 331 -0.58 -8.81 -4.34
CA GLY A 331 0.39 -8.39 -5.35
C GLY A 331 -0.29 -7.85 -6.61
N LEU A 332 0.05 -6.63 -7.00
CA LEU A 332 -0.47 -6.00 -8.21
C LEU A 332 0.29 -6.47 -9.44
N ARG A 333 1.57 -6.13 -9.55
CA ARG A 333 2.38 -6.48 -10.71
C ARG A 333 2.66 -7.98 -10.78
N GLY A 334 2.82 -8.61 -9.61
CA GLY A 334 3.02 -10.04 -9.52
C GLY A 334 1.77 -10.88 -9.76
N GLU A 335 0.58 -10.27 -9.79
CA GLU A 335 -0.71 -10.93 -10.06
C GLU A 335 -0.97 -12.14 -9.18
N ARG A 336 -0.64 -12.04 -7.88
CA ARG A 336 -0.76 -13.13 -6.93
C ARG A 336 -1.03 -12.68 -5.51
N LEU A 337 -1.61 -13.59 -4.72
CA LEU A 337 -1.65 -13.45 -3.28
C LEU A 337 -0.41 -14.16 -2.72
N TRP A 338 0.48 -13.40 -2.11
CA TRP A 338 1.64 -13.90 -1.40
C TRP A 338 1.28 -14.31 0.02
N ARG A 339 1.87 -15.38 0.52
CA ARG A 339 1.89 -15.74 1.93
C ARG A 339 3.33 -15.71 2.42
N VAL A 340 3.55 -15.01 3.53
CA VAL A 340 4.81 -15.04 4.28
C VAL A 340 4.52 -15.69 5.63
N PRO A 341 4.91 -16.96 5.83
CA PRO A 341 4.62 -17.66 7.06
C PRO A 341 5.42 -17.08 8.23
N PHE A 342 4.89 -17.18 9.43
CA PHE A 342 5.66 -16.89 10.64
C PHE A 342 6.43 -18.14 11.06
N ALA A 343 7.74 -18.01 11.23
CA ALA A 343 8.63 -19.06 11.68
C ALA A 343 8.57 -19.24 13.20
N SER A 344 8.15 -18.18 13.92
CA SER A 344 7.92 -18.20 15.35
C SER A 344 6.59 -17.50 15.68
N PRO A 345 5.68 -18.19 16.37
CA PRO A 345 4.41 -17.58 16.81
C PRO A 345 4.62 -16.54 17.92
N ASP A 346 5.74 -16.57 18.62
CA ASP A 346 6.04 -15.67 19.74
C ASP A 346 6.53 -14.28 19.31
N GLY A 347 6.61 -14.07 17.99
CA GLY A 347 7.06 -12.81 17.40
C GLY A 347 8.58 -12.64 17.42
N GLY A 348 9.11 -12.06 16.39
CA GLY A 348 10.48 -11.60 16.23
C GLY A 348 10.45 -10.46 15.21
N THR A 349 11.39 -9.55 15.28
CA THR A 349 11.43 -8.38 14.39
C THR A 349 12.44 -8.54 13.27
N ASP A 350 13.20 -9.62 13.29
CA ASP A 350 14.20 -9.94 12.28
C ASP A 350 13.69 -10.97 11.25
N ALA A 351 14.39 -11.10 10.14
CA ALA A 351 14.03 -12.00 9.06
C ALA A 351 13.94 -13.47 9.48
N ALA A 352 14.64 -13.89 10.54
CA ALA A 352 14.59 -15.27 11.03
C ALA A 352 13.22 -15.65 11.65
N ALA A 353 12.42 -14.65 12.04
CA ALA A 353 11.05 -14.88 12.51
C ALA A 353 10.03 -15.15 11.40
N PHE A 354 10.48 -15.12 10.13
CA PHE A 354 9.63 -15.27 8.95
C PHE A 354 10.15 -16.40 8.05
N GLY A 355 9.22 -17.14 7.48
CA GLY A 355 9.54 -18.13 6.43
C GLY A 355 9.61 -17.47 5.06
N ALA A 356 10.09 -18.23 4.07
CA ALA A 356 10.17 -17.75 2.70
C ALA A 356 8.78 -17.42 2.13
N PRO A 357 8.64 -16.31 1.39
CA PRO A 357 7.40 -15.99 0.69
C PRO A 357 7.04 -17.04 -0.36
N HIS A 358 5.76 -17.37 -0.47
CA HIS A 358 5.25 -18.23 -1.55
C HIS A 358 3.87 -17.76 -2.02
N ALA A 359 3.58 -17.99 -3.30
CA ALA A 359 2.30 -17.61 -3.89
C ALA A 359 1.23 -18.66 -3.56
N VAL A 360 0.04 -18.18 -3.14
CA VAL A 360 -1.09 -19.06 -2.80
C VAL A 360 -2.29 -18.90 -3.73
N LEU A 361 -2.35 -17.83 -4.52
CA LEU A 361 -3.36 -17.57 -5.55
C LEU A 361 -2.70 -16.83 -6.72
N THR A 362 -2.83 -17.31 -7.97
CA THR A 362 -2.04 -16.82 -9.11
C THR A 362 -2.83 -16.64 -10.41
N ASP A 363 -4.16 -16.82 -10.40
CA ASP A 363 -4.99 -16.90 -11.61
C ASP A 363 -6.10 -15.84 -11.65
N ARG A 364 -6.02 -14.82 -10.80
CA ARG A 364 -7.03 -13.75 -10.69
C ARG A 364 -6.55 -12.39 -11.20
N GLY A 365 -5.34 -12.34 -11.78
CA GLY A 365 -4.70 -11.09 -12.20
C GLY A 365 -4.22 -10.27 -10.99
N ARG A 366 -4.22 -8.96 -11.15
CA ARG A 366 -3.76 -7.99 -10.15
C ARG A 366 -4.63 -8.00 -8.91
N LEU A 367 -4.02 -8.05 -7.73
CA LEU A 367 -4.72 -8.02 -6.44
C LEU A 367 -4.37 -6.74 -5.69
N ARG A 368 -5.42 -6.07 -5.12
CA ARG A 368 -5.27 -4.75 -4.49
C ARG A 368 -5.36 -4.78 -2.97
N ALA A 369 -6.35 -5.43 -2.44
CA ALA A 369 -6.59 -5.45 -1.01
C ALA A 369 -6.88 -6.87 -0.52
N VAL A 370 -6.51 -7.12 0.72
CA VAL A 370 -6.82 -8.34 1.43
C VAL A 370 -7.27 -7.99 2.85
N LEU A 371 -8.28 -8.67 3.34
CA LEU A 371 -8.87 -8.48 4.66
C LEU A 371 -9.21 -9.86 5.24
N VAL A 372 -8.86 -10.11 6.50
CA VAL A 372 -9.36 -11.31 7.21
C VAL A 372 -10.86 -11.15 7.41
N ASP A 373 -11.63 -12.19 7.10
CA ASP A 373 -13.08 -12.21 7.34
C ASP A 373 -13.37 -12.11 8.86
N PRO A 374 -13.95 -11.02 9.36
CA PRO A 374 -14.22 -10.85 10.78
C PRO A 374 -15.31 -11.80 11.30
N ALA A 375 -16.15 -12.33 10.40
CA ALA A 375 -17.20 -13.29 10.75
C ALA A 375 -16.65 -14.72 10.90
N THR A 376 -15.47 -14.98 10.33
CA THR A 376 -14.79 -16.28 10.39
C THR A 376 -13.36 -16.09 10.92
N PRO A 377 -13.17 -15.92 12.24
CA PRO A 377 -11.85 -15.77 12.82
C PRO A 377 -10.92 -16.94 12.42
N PRO A 378 -9.61 -16.68 12.24
CA PRO A 378 -8.65 -17.74 11.93
C PRO A 378 -8.72 -18.88 12.93
N GLY A 379 -8.73 -20.12 12.41
CA GLY A 379 -8.77 -21.33 13.23
C GLY A 379 -7.44 -21.62 13.93
N ASP A 380 -7.49 -22.36 15.04
CA ASP A 380 -6.29 -22.85 15.74
C ASP A 380 -5.49 -23.85 14.88
N ASP A 381 -6.12 -24.42 13.86
CA ASP A 381 -5.51 -25.29 12.86
C ASP A 381 -4.77 -24.55 11.74
N GLY A 382 -4.73 -23.21 11.81
CA GLY A 382 -4.12 -22.37 10.78
C GLY A 382 -5.02 -22.07 9.59
N SER A 383 -6.29 -22.49 9.63
CA SER A 383 -7.27 -22.09 8.62
C SER A 383 -7.64 -20.62 8.75
N ALA A 384 -7.92 -19.96 7.60
CA ALA A 384 -8.36 -18.58 7.55
C ALA A 384 -9.28 -18.34 6.36
N VAL A 385 -10.16 -17.36 6.50
CA VAL A 385 -10.97 -16.84 5.40
C VAL A 385 -10.56 -15.40 5.15
N LEU A 386 -10.29 -15.09 3.89
CA LEU A 386 -9.87 -13.77 3.44
C LEU A 386 -10.87 -13.23 2.41
N TYR A 387 -11.10 -11.93 2.43
CA TYR A 387 -11.67 -11.20 1.30
C TYR A 387 -10.53 -10.54 0.52
N VAL A 388 -10.55 -10.69 -0.80
CA VAL A 388 -9.52 -10.18 -1.70
C VAL A 388 -10.16 -9.38 -2.83
N LEU A 389 -9.71 -8.15 -3.05
CA LEU A 389 -10.09 -7.33 -4.20
C LEU A 389 -9.10 -7.54 -5.34
N THR A 390 -9.60 -7.79 -6.54
CA THR A 390 -8.80 -7.68 -7.78
C THR A 390 -8.61 -6.21 -8.17
N SER A 391 -7.75 -5.93 -9.14
CA SER A 391 -7.47 -4.56 -9.63
C SER A 391 -7.01 -4.60 -11.10
N ASN A 392 -7.75 -5.31 -11.93
CA ASN A 392 -7.43 -5.48 -13.34
C ASN A 392 -7.87 -4.28 -14.19
N THR A 393 -8.80 -3.46 -13.67
CA THR A 393 -9.32 -2.26 -14.34
C THR A 393 -8.60 -0.96 -13.92
N ASP A 394 -7.48 -1.03 -13.19
CA ASP A 394 -6.74 0.13 -12.66
C ASP A 394 -5.90 0.89 -13.72
N GLY A 395 -6.01 0.51 -14.98
CA GLY A 395 -5.27 1.08 -16.11
C GLY A 395 -3.91 0.44 -16.37
N ARG A 396 -3.50 -0.54 -15.55
CA ARG A 396 -2.23 -1.30 -15.69
C ARG A 396 -2.44 -2.81 -15.79
N GLY A 397 -3.67 -3.28 -15.62
CA GLY A 397 -4.06 -4.69 -15.74
C GLY A 397 -4.66 -5.02 -17.09
N GLU A 398 -4.99 -6.30 -17.25
CA GLU A 398 -5.75 -6.82 -18.39
C GLU A 398 -7.16 -7.20 -17.91
N PRO A 399 -8.16 -6.29 -18.05
CA PRO A 399 -9.51 -6.55 -17.58
C PRO A 399 -10.16 -7.76 -18.27
N ARG A 400 -10.88 -8.55 -17.50
CA ARG A 400 -11.70 -9.67 -17.95
C ARG A 400 -13.17 -9.34 -17.70
N ASP A 401 -14.08 -10.08 -18.34
CA ASP A 401 -15.50 -9.90 -18.13
C ASP A 401 -15.87 -10.05 -16.63
N GLY A 402 -16.54 -9.04 -16.09
CA GLY A 402 -16.91 -8.98 -14.68
C GLY A 402 -15.85 -8.44 -13.72
N ASP A 403 -14.66 -8.04 -14.20
CA ASP A 403 -13.67 -7.37 -13.35
C ASP A 403 -14.12 -5.94 -12.97
N ASP A 404 -13.67 -5.38 -11.83
CA ASP A 404 -12.94 -6.12 -10.80
C ASP A 404 -13.90 -6.85 -9.86
N ARG A 405 -13.32 -7.71 -9.02
CA ARG A 405 -14.06 -8.66 -8.19
C ARG A 405 -13.69 -8.56 -6.73
N LEU A 406 -14.67 -8.84 -5.89
CA LEU A 406 -14.44 -9.23 -4.50
C LEU A 406 -14.48 -10.76 -4.43
N LEU A 407 -13.40 -11.36 -3.96
CA LEU A 407 -13.25 -12.80 -3.80
C LEU A 407 -13.30 -13.17 -2.32
N ARG A 408 -13.89 -14.31 -2.00
CA ARG A 408 -13.75 -14.99 -0.71
C ARG A 408 -12.76 -16.13 -0.90
N VAL A 409 -11.67 -16.10 -0.16
CA VAL A 409 -10.55 -17.03 -0.27
C VAL A 409 -10.42 -17.77 1.05
N ALA A 410 -10.79 -19.04 1.06
CA ALA A 410 -10.57 -19.91 2.21
C ALA A 410 -9.20 -20.58 2.09
N VAL A 411 -8.37 -20.41 3.11
CA VAL A 411 -7.03 -21.00 3.19
C VAL A 411 -7.03 -22.03 4.29
N THR A 412 -6.59 -23.25 3.98
CA THR A 412 -6.47 -24.35 4.94
C THR A 412 -5.09 -25.00 4.82
N PRO A 413 -4.43 -25.38 5.94
CA PRO A 413 -3.19 -26.15 5.86
C PRO A 413 -3.39 -27.42 5.04
N ALA A 414 -2.43 -27.74 4.19
CA ALA A 414 -2.37 -29.07 3.56
C ALA A 414 -1.85 -30.05 4.61
N GLY A 415 -2.70 -30.94 5.09
CA GLY A 415 -2.39 -31.91 6.13
C GLY A 415 -1.29 -32.90 5.72
#